data_2bba2ecc407fdec48a28d75b8daa9f20
#
_entry.id   2bba2ecc407fdec48a28d75b8daa9f20
#
_cell.length_a   1.000
_cell.length_b   1.000
_cell.length_c   1.000
_cell.angle_alpha   90.00
_cell.angle_beta   90.00
_cell.angle_gamma   90.00
#
_symmetry.space_group_name_H-M   'P 1'
#
loop_
_entity.id
_entity.type
_entity.pdbx_description
1 polymer ?
#
loop_
_entity_poly.entity_id
_entity_poly.type
_entity_poly.pdbx_seq_one_letter_code
_entity_poly.pdbx_strand_id
1 'polypeptide(L)'
;MTRERGRSSGFRRWFAVLVGTWGCASGCAPAAVGAGPVAATSAAPGCDRERDRAAIRGMAGEFEVTFSFDETEILTAGYARHEPYGSEASEVVEITEDSDRAIVLQHVLLVDGDDDKPAAMKHWRQDWTFQDRELVEFRGHETWERRSAAAGEVACAWTQAVYEVTDAPRYASFGHWQHHGDESTWVSHETWRPLPRREYTTRSDYDVLVGVNRHVVRRDGWVHEQDNVKLVLADDRRLVRERGENRYVRSKLANADLARDYLRHSAPVWTAVRSWWRNLLAAPRVTITPSVAGKPLYEPLFALATRQPLPGAPEIEQTVAEVMRPYAHAAPVTAHASR
;
A
#
# COMPACT_ATOMS: atom_id res chain seq x y z
N MET A 1 36.01 5.21 -33.54
CA MET A 1 34.93 4.21 -33.23
C MET A 1 34.98 3.89 -31.76
N THR A 2 34.33 4.69 -30.95
CA THR A 2 34.27 4.58 -29.50
C THR A 2 32.88 4.01 -29.13
N ARG A 3 32.85 2.81 -28.55
CA ARG A 3 31.64 2.14 -28.11
C ARG A 3 31.16 2.80 -26.81
N GLU A 4 30.05 3.49 -26.86
CA GLU A 4 29.28 3.86 -25.67
C GLU A 4 28.73 2.58 -24.99
N ARG A 5 29.18 2.30 -23.78
CA ARG A 5 28.57 1.27 -22.91
C ARG A 5 27.40 1.91 -22.22
N GLY A 6 26.19 1.45 -22.53
CA GLY A 6 24.95 1.87 -21.89
C GLY A 6 24.98 1.57 -20.39
N ARG A 7 24.88 2.61 -19.58
CA ARG A 7 24.65 2.55 -18.12
C ARG A 7 23.16 2.32 -17.85
N SER A 8 22.74 1.06 -17.74
CA SER A 8 21.34 0.74 -17.37
C SER A 8 21.19 -0.36 -16.33
N SER A 9 22.19 -0.56 -15.44
CA SER A 9 22.18 -1.73 -14.54
C SER A 9 21.90 -1.45 -13.06
N GLY A 10 21.89 -0.20 -12.58
CA GLY A 10 21.72 0.12 -11.16
C GLY A 10 20.29 -0.15 -10.64
N PHE A 11 19.29 0.32 -11.36
CA PHE A 11 17.89 0.34 -10.87
C PHE A 11 17.23 -1.05 -10.74
N ARG A 12 17.68 -2.06 -11.50
CA ARG A 12 17.13 -3.43 -11.45
C ARG A 12 17.49 -4.19 -10.17
N ARG A 13 18.60 -3.85 -9.52
CA ARG A 13 19.05 -4.50 -8.28
C ARG A 13 18.21 -4.14 -7.05
N TRP A 14 17.60 -2.97 -7.04
CA TRP A 14 16.88 -2.40 -5.90
C TRP A 14 15.57 -3.10 -5.55
N PHE A 15 14.88 -3.66 -6.54
CA PHE A 15 13.62 -4.35 -6.30
C PHE A 15 13.78 -5.84 -6.01
N ALA A 16 14.99 -6.40 -6.15
CA ALA A 16 15.29 -7.80 -5.88
C ALA A 16 15.87 -8.06 -4.47
N VAL A 17 16.30 -7.03 -3.74
CA VAL A 17 17.07 -7.17 -2.48
C VAL A 17 16.19 -7.31 -1.23
N LEU A 18 14.87 -7.37 -1.33
CA LEU A 18 14.00 -7.72 -0.18
C LEU A 18 13.90 -9.25 0.07
N VAL A 19 14.85 -10.04 -0.39
CA VAL A 19 14.97 -11.47 -0.07
C VAL A 19 16.22 -11.66 0.80
N GLY A 20 16.10 -11.31 2.08
CA GLY A 20 17.09 -11.67 3.09
C GLY A 20 16.90 -13.13 3.52
N THR A 21 17.87 -13.97 3.27
CA THR A 21 17.91 -15.34 3.80
C THR A 21 18.26 -15.29 5.28
N TRP A 22 17.31 -15.63 6.14
CA TRP A 22 17.56 -15.83 7.57
C TRP A 22 17.98 -17.28 7.84
N GLY A 23 19.14 -17.41 8.48
CA GLY A 23 19.62 -18.64 9.07
C GLY A 23 18.85 -18.98 10.36
N CYS A 24 18.43 -20.23 10.51
CA CYS A 24 17.72 -20.76 11.66
C CYS A 24 18.48 -20.57 12.96
N ALA A 25 17.85 -19.88 13.94
CA ALA A 25 18.16 -20.04 15.36
C ALA A 25 16.92 -20.54 16.09
N SER A 26 17.01 -21.76 16.60
CA SER A 26 15.96 -22.42 17.40
C SER A 26 15.77 -21.69 18.75
N GLY A 27 14.54 -21.31 19.08
CA GLY A 27 14.20 -20.72 20.38
C GLY A 27 12.71 -20.75 20.68
N CYS A 28 12.36 -21.60 21.64
CA CYS A 28 11.13 -21.71 22.46
C CYS A 28 9.87 -20.91 22.11
N ALA A 29 8.80 -21.64 21.82
CA ALA A 29 7.42 -21.15 21.72
C ALA A 29 6.85 -20.71 23.07
N PRO A 30 6.14 -19.57 23.18
CA PRO A 30 5.20 -19.31 24.28
C PRO A 30 3.79 -19.80 23.91
N ALA A 31 3.10 -20.31 24.95
CA ALA A 31 1.78 -20.90 24.88
C ALA A 31 0.71 -19.91 24.38
N ALA A 32 -0.19 -20.40 23.50
CA ALA A 32 -1.35 -19.71 23.04
C ALA A 32 -2.40 -19.55 24.15
N VAL A 33 -2.72 -18.30 24.50
CA VAL A 33 -3.91 -17.98 25.31
C VAL A 33 -5.07 -17.79 24.32
N GLY A 34 -6.04 -18.66 24.40
CA GLY A 34 -7.26 -18.62 23.59
C GLY A 34 -8.11 -17.40 23.92
N ALA A 35 -8.29 -16.49 22.98
CA ALA A 35 -9.28 -15.42 23.03
C ALA A 35 -10.59 -15.94 22.44
N GLY A 36 -11.60 -16.13 23.30
CA GLY A 36 -12.97 -16.42 22.87
C GLY A 36 -13.59 -15.21 22.13
N PRO A 37 -14.68 -15.42 21.36
CA PRO A 37 -15.32 -14.36 20.61
C PRO A 37 -15.99 -13.36 21.57
N VAL A 38 -15.48 -12.14 21.61
CA VAL A 38 -16.13 -11.03 22.30
C VAL A 38 -17.26 -10.54 21.41
N ALA A 39 -18.50 -10.79 21.80
CA ALA A 39 -19.68 -10.18 21.20
C ALA A 39 -19.65 -8.67 21.48
N ALA A 40 -19.33 -7.89 20.46
CA ALA A 40 -19.37 -6.45 20.53
C ALA A 40 -20.83 -5.98 20.48
N THR A 41 -21.39 -5.58 21.62
CA THR A 41 -22.56 -4.68 21.67
C THR A 41 -22.09 -3.29 21.27
N SER A 42 -22.26 -2.97 19.99
CA SER A 42 -21.88 -1.68 19.40
C SER A 42 -22.93 -0.64 19.78
N ALA A 43 -22.64 0.18 20.79
CA ALA A 43 -23.16 1.56 20.79
C ALA A 43 -22.53 2.26 19.58
N ALA A 44 -23.31 3.07 18.83
CA ALA A 44 -22.77 3.85 17.71
C ALA A 44 -21.53 4.62 18.20
N PRO A 45 -20.37 4.47 17.55
CA PRO A 45 -19.15 5.11 18.04
C PRO A 45 -19.35 6.62 18.01
N GLY A 46 -19.07 7.28 19.12
CA GLY A 46 -19.01 8.74 19.17
C GLY A 46 -17.97 9.22 18.18
N CYS A 47 -18.32 10.22 17.36
CA CYS A 47 -17.40 10.85 16.41
C CYS A 47 -16.36 11.70 17.18
N ASP A 48 -15.21 11.15 17.52
CA ASP A 48 -14.08 11.90 18.10
C ASP A 48 -13.05 12.24 17.02
N ARG A 49 -13.48 13.10 16.12
CA ARG A 49 -12.70 13.47 14.92
C ARG A 49 -11.31 14.01 15.26
N GLU A 50 -11.16 14.74 16.36
CA GLU A 50 -9.86 15.31 16.76
C GLU A 50 -8.88 14.18 17.18
N ARG A 51 -9.36 13.21 17.95
CA ARG A 51 -8.53 12.07 18.32
C ARG A 51 -8.24 11.17 17.14
N ASP A 52 -9.21 10.98 16.23
CA ASP A 52 -8.99 10.25 14.96
C ASP A 52 -7.85 10.89 14.14
N ARG A 53 -7.92 12.23 13.95
CA ARG A 53 -6.90 12.98 13.23
C ARG A 53 -5.55 12.91 13.93
N ALA A 54 -5.53 13.00 15.25
CA ALA A 54 -4.31 12.87 16.04
C ALA A 54 -3.68 11.47 15.87
N ALA A 55 -4.49 10.42 15.82
CA ALA A 55 -4.03 9.06 15.57
C ALA A 55 -3.44 8.91 14.16
N ILE A 56 -4.11 9.44 13.12
CA ILE A 56 -3.61 9.39 11.74
C ILE A 56 -2.29 10.18 11.62
N ARG A 57 -2.19 11.38 12.19
CA ARG A 57 -0.93 12.16 12.24
C ARG A 57 0.15 11.44 13.02
N GLY A 58 -0.22 10.64 14.04
CA GLY A 58 0.71 9.83 14.83
C GLY A 58 1.42 8.73 14.01
N MET A 59 0.93 8.40 12.81
CA MET A 59 1.61 7.49 11.90
C MET A 59 2.68 8.16 11.03
N ALA A 60 2.84 9.49 11.10
CA ALA A 60 3.93 10.20 10.45
C ALA A 60 5.18 10.26 11.34
N GLY A 61 6.35 10.33 10.71
CA GLY A 61 7.66 10.43 11.38
C GLY A 61 8.71 9.52 10.77
N GLU A 62 9.71 9.18 11.56
CA GLU A 62 10.83 8.34 11.19
C GLU A 62 10.72 7.00 11.93
N PHE A 63 10.88 5.89 11.19
CA PHE A 63 10.62 4.55 11.73
C PHE A 63 11.63 3.51 11.23
N GLU A 64 12.05 2.63 12.14
CA GLU A 64 12.50 1.30 11.76
C GLU A 64 11.27 0.41 11.62
N VAL A 65 11.20 -0.31 10.50
CA VAL A 65 10.01 -1.08 10.11
C VAL A 65 10.37 -2.54 9.94
N THR A 66 9.56 -3.41 10.53
CA THR A 66 9.62 -4.86 10.30
C THR A 66 8.34 -5.29 9.59
N PHE A 67 8.48 -6.03 8.49
CA PHE A 67 7.39 -6.66 7.75
C PHE A 67 7.42 -8.16 8.00
N SER A 68 6.28 -8.74 8.39
CA SER A 68 6.14 -10.18 8.63
C SER A 68 4.83 -10.68 8.04
N PHE A 69 4.87 -11.79 7.31
CA PHE A 69 3.69 -12.44 6.73
C PHE A 69 3.82 -13.95 6.88
N ASP A 70 2.76 -14.57 7.43
CA ASP A 70 2.73 -16.01 7.68
C ASP A 70 1.36 -16.60 7.31
N GLU A 71 1.35 -17.71 6.59
CA GLU A 71 0.16 -18.48 6.29
C GLU A 71 -0.21 -19.33 7.52
N THR A 72 -1.24 -18.94 8.25
CA THR A 72 -1.55 -19.47 9.60
C THR A 72 -2.56 -20.60 9.60
N GLU A 73 -3.52 -20.60 8.65
CA GLU A 73 -4.63 -21.57 8.63
C GLU A 73 -4.90 -22.05 7.20
N ILE A 74 -4.81 -23.36 6.98
CA ILE A 74 -5.16 -23.99 5.71
C ILE A 74 -6.70 -24.11 5.62
N LEU A 75 -7.29 -23.52 4.57
CA LEU A 75 -8.74 -23.52 4.34
C LEU A 75 -9.16 -24.53 3.25
N THR A 76 -8.22 -24.97 2.41
CA THR A 76 -8.47 -25.95 1.35
C THR A 76 -7.61 -27.19 1.58
N ALA A 77 -8.22 -28.38 1.60
CA ALA A 77 -7.51 -29.63 1.74
C ALA A 77 -6.47 -29.81 0.62
N GLY A 78 -5.28 -30.29 0.98
CA GLY A 78 -4.17 -30.50 0.04
C GLY A 78 -3.34 -29.25 -0.28
N TYR A 79 -3.71 -28.06 0.22
CA TYR A 79 -2.86 -26.88 0.13
C TYR A 79 -1.62 -27.03 1.02
N ALA A 80 -0.45 -26.71 0.48
CA ALA A 80 0.80 -26.66 1.24
C ALA A 80 1.14 -25.19 1.54
N ARG A 81 1.34 -24.86 2.82
CA ARG A 81 1.74 -23.51 3.23
C ARG A 81 3.11 -23.14 2.66
N HIS A 82 3.25 -21.89 2.29
CA HIS A 82 4.53 -21.31 1.94
C HIS A 82 5.30 -20.90 3.20
N GLU A 83 6.62 -20.79 3.08
CA GLU A 83 7.47 -20.31 4.16
C GLU A 83 7.10 -18.87 4.55
N PRO A 84 7.18 -18.53 5.83
CA PRO A 84 6.95 -17.15 6.29
C PRO A 84 7.90 -16.17 5.59
N TYR A 85 7.36 -14.99 5.26
CA TYR A 85 8.14 -13.90 4.69
C TYR A 85 8.43 -12.85 5.76
N GLY A 86 9.68 -12.39 5.82
CA GLY A 86 10.12 -11.30 6.69
C GLY A 86 11.08 -10.35 5.97
N SER A 87 11.00 -9.07 6.29
CA SER A 87 11.98 -8.05 5.84
C SER A 87 11.97 -6.85 6.78
N GLU A 88 13.02 -6.05 6.69
CA GLU A 88 13.20 -4.82 7.48
C GLU A 88 13.47 -3.65 6.56
N ALA A 89 13.13 -2.44 7.00
CA ALA A 89 13.41 -1.21 6.29
C ALA A 89 13.44 -0.01 7.24
N SER A 90 14.15 1.05 6.86
CA SER A 90 14.01 2.37 7.46
C SER A 90 13.10 3.22 6.59
N GLU A 91 12.02 3.75 7.17
CA GLU A 91 11.03 4.58 6.46
C GLU A 91 10.86 5.95 7.11
N VAL A 92 10.76 6.96 6.27
CA VAL A 92 10.25 8.30 6.64
C VAL A 92 8.82 8.42 6.10
N VAL A 93 7.88 8.73 6.98
CA VAL A 93 6.46 8.95 6.63
C VAL A 93 6.14 10.42 6.77
N GLU A 94 5.89 11.09 5.66
CA GLU A 94 5.61 12.53 5.62
C GLU A 94 4.12 12.80 5.35
N ILE A 95 3.58 13.79 6.09
CA ILE A 95 2.24 14.31 5.80
C ILE A 95 2.36 15.27 4.62
N THR A 96 1.78 14.88 3.48
CA THR A 96 1.80 15.71 2.26
C THR A 96 0.54 16.53 2.06
N GLU A 97 -0.54 16.17 2.74
CA GLU A 97 -1.78 16.95 2.83
C GLU A 97 -2.38 16.79 4.24
N ASP A 98 -2.86 17.86 4.81
CA ASP A 98 -3.59 17.88 6.09
C ASP A 98 -4.67 18.95 6.03
N SER A 99 -5.85 18.56 5.63
CA SER A 99 -7.03 19.40 5.51
C SER A 99 -8.12 18.93 6.47
N ASP A 100 -9.20 19.66 6.57
CA ASP A 100 -10.32 19.29 7.44
C ASP A 100 -10.88 17.90 7.14
N ARG A 101 -10.82 17.44 5.90
CA ARG A 101 -11.42 16.19 5.45
C ARG A 101 -10.43 15.12 5.05
N ALA A 102 -9.16 15.46 4.89
CA ALA A 102 -8.16 14.52 4.39
C ALA A 102 -6.82 14.69 5.09
N ILE A 103 -6.12 13.59 5.31
CA ILE A 103 -4.72 13.51 5.71
C ILE A 103 -4.05 12.50 4.78
N VAL A 104 -2.99 12.92 4.09
CA VAL A 104 -2.25 12.07 3.17
C VAL A 104 -0.86 11.79 3.73
N LEU A 105 -0.55 10.51 3.87
CA LEU A 105 0.73 10.01 4.37
C LEU A 105 1.52 9.38 3.23
N GLN A 106 2.66 9.96 2.89
CA GLN A 106 3.60 9.43 1.90
C GLN A 106 4.76 8.74 2.60
N HIS A 107 4.92 7.46 2.33
CA HIS A 107 6.04 6.65 2.80
C HIS A 107 7.22 6.76 1.85
N VAL A 108 8.42 6.87 2.40
CA VAL A 108 9.69 6.93 1.66
C VAL A 108 10.68 5.99 2.33
N LEU A 109 11.20 5.04 1.57
CA LEU A 109 12.27 4.15 2.01
C LEU A 109 13.61 4.89 1.99
N LEU A 110 14.42 4.67 3.02
CA LEU A 110 15.85 4.92 2.97
C LEU A 110 16.55 3.62 2.55
N VAL A 111 17.38 3.71 1.54
CA VAL A 111 17.95 2.53 0.88
C VAL A 111 19.42 2.80 0.55
N ASP A 112 20.18 1.75 0.32
CA ASP A 112 21.55 1.89 -0.19
C ASP A 112 21.47 2.14 -1.71
N GLY A 113 21.98 3.25 -2.22
CA GLY A 113 22.02 3.65 -3.60
C GLY A 113 23.19 3.06 -4.37
N ASP A 114 23.42 3.61 -5.56
CA ASP A 114 24.59 3.28 -6.35
C ASP A 114 25.88 3.56 -5.52
N ASP A 115 26.85 2.66 -5.60
CA ASP A 115 28.10 2.71 -4.83
C ASP A 115 27.89 2.72 -3.30
N ASP A 116 26.87 2.03 -2.80
CA ASP A 116 26.53 1.93 -1.38
C ASP A 116 26.28 3.29 -0.69
N LYS A 117 25.93 4.31 -1.46
CA LYS A 117 25.57 5.62 -0.92
C LYS A 117 24.10 5.62 -0.47
N PRO A 118 23.79 6.23 0.68
CA PRO A 118 22.41 6.37 1.11
C PRO A 118 21.58 7.10 0.06
N ALA A 119 20.37 6.59 -0.21
CA ALA A 119 19.40 7.16 -1.13
C ALA A 119 17.99 7.05 -0.56
N ALA A 120 17.05 7.77 -1.17
CA ALA A 120 15.65 7.69 -0.81
C ALA A 120 14.81 7.28 -2.01
N MET A 121 13.77 6.49 -1.76
CA MET A 121 12.86 6.01 -2.78
C MET A 121 11.42 6.08 -2.29
N LYS A 122 10.52 6.68 -3.12
CA LYS A 122 9.09 6.67 -2.84
C LYS A 122 8.61 5.23 -2.64
N HIS A 123 7.88 5.02 -1.56
CA HIS A 123 7.19 3.77 -1.27
C HIS A 123 5.67 3.95 -1.45
N TRP A 124 4.85 3.28 -0.68
CA TRP A 124 3.40 3.37 -0.77
C TRP A 124 2.87 4.70 -0.18
N ARG A 125 1.60 4.99 -0.48
CA ARG A 125 0.89 6.14 0.06
C ARG A 125 -0.44 5.69 0.64
N GLN A 126 -0.89 6.36 1.70
CA GLN A 126 -2.21 6.21 2.27
C GLN A 126 -2.91 7.55 2.36
N ASP A 127 -4.10 7.63 1.78
CA ASP A 127 -4.98 8.78 1.85
C ASP A 127 -6.10 8.46 2.83
N TRP A 128 -6.18 9.24 3.89
CA TRP A 128 -7.22 9.13 4.91
C TRP A 128 -8.25 10.23 4.69
N THR A 129 -9.52 9.87 4.44
CA THR A 129 -10.59 10.82 4.17
C THR A 129 -11.78 10.57 5.09
N PHE A 130 -12.31 11.67 5.66
CA PHE A 130 -13.41 11.59 6.62
C PHE A 130 -14.76 11.54 5.91
N GLN A 131 -15.56 10.52 6.20
CA GLN A 131 -16.91 10.29 5.63
C GLN A 131 -16.89 10.31 4.10
N ASP A 132 -15.84 9.77 3.48
CA ASP A 132 -15.78 9.66 2.04
C ASP A 132 -16.64 8.49 1.56
N ARG A 133 -17.46 8.75 0.57
CA ARG A 133 -18.36 7.77 -0.01
C ARG A 133 -17.80 7.11 -1.27
N GLU A 134 -16.79 7.71 -1.88
CA GLU A 134 -16.26 7.26 -3.16
C GLU A 134 -15.07 6.34 -2.93
N LEU A 135 -15.25 5.06 -3.23
CA LEU A 135 -14.24 4.02 -3.09
C LEU A 135 -13.81 3.54 -4.48
N VAL A 136 -12.52 3.30 -4.66
CA VAL A 136 -11.98 2.58 -5.81
C VAL A 136 -11.59 1.19 -5.34
N GLU A 137 -12.39 0.21 -5.70
CA GLU A 137 -12.28 -1.16 -5.21
C GLU A 137 -11.71 -2.09 -6.27
N PHE A 138 -10.77 -2.95 -5.89
CA PHE A 138 -10.25 -4.02 -6.75
C PHE A 138 -11.30 -5.11 -6.92
N ARG A 139 -11.46 -5.62 -8.15
CA ARG A 139 -12.43 -6.66 -8.51
C ARG A 139 -11.80 -7.94 -9.07
N GLY A 140 -10.49 -8.08 -8.94
CA GLY A 140 -9.74 -9.14 -9.61
C GLY A 140 -9.39 -8.80 -11.06
N HIS A 141 -8.58 -9.67 -11.69
CA HIS A 141 -8.22 -9.55 -13.11
C HIS A 141 -7.80 -8.13 -13.54
N GLU A 142 -6.91 -7.49 -12.75
CA GLU A 142 -6.39 -6.15 -13.05
C GLU A 142 -7.48 -5.06 -13.17
N THR A 143 -8.64 -5.26 -12.55
CA THR A 143 -9.81 -4.39 -12.67
C THR A 143 -10.14 -3.69 -11.37
N TRP A 144 -10.40 -2.39 -11.44
CA TRP A 144 -10.90 -1.55 -10.34
C TRP A 144 -12.21 -0.90 -10.73
N GLU A 145 -13.13 -0.79 -9.79
CA GLU A 145 -14.44 -0.16 -9.95
C GLU A 145 -14.67 0.90 -8.90
N ARG A 146 -15.37 1.95 -9.30
CA ARG A 146 -15.89 2.93 -8.34
C ARG A 146 -17.16 2.41 -7.70
N ARG A 147 -17.21 2.48 -6.37
CA ARG A 147 -18.40 2.26 -5.58
C ARG A 147 -18.72 3.50 -4.75
N SER A 148 -19.97 3.92 -4.75
CA SER A 148 -20.45 4.95 -3.83
C SER A 148 -21.13 4.28 -2.63
N ALA A 149 -20.53 4.43 -1.45
CA ALA A 149 -21.08 3.94 -0.20
C ALA A 149 -22.31 4.77 0.21
N ALA A 150 -23.28 4.15 0.90
CA ALA A 150 -24.39 4.89 1.48
C ALA A 150 -23.89 5.82 2.60
N ALA A 151 -24.53 6.97 2.79
CA ALA A 151 -24.11 7.94 3.80
C ALA A 151 -24.05 7.34 5.21
N GLY A 152 -24.96 6.40 5.54
CA GLY A 152 -24.97 5.72 6.83
C GLY A 152 -23.81 4.74 7.03
N GLU A 153 -23.25 4.15 5.95
CA GLU A 153 -22.12 3.23 6.05
C GLU A 153 -20.84 3.96 6.49
N VAL A 154 -20.67 5.20 6.05
CA VAL A 154 -19.46 6.00 6.30
C VAL A 154 -19.65 7.07 7.37
N ALA A 155 -20.80 7.08 8.05
CA ALA A 155 -21.05 8.04 9.13
C ALA A 155 -19.99 7.91 10.23
N CYS A 156 -19.30 9.00 10.57
CA CYS A 156 -18.17 9.01 11.52
C CYS A 156 -16.99 8.08 11.15
N ALA A 157 -16.95 7.55 9.93
CA ALA A 157 -15.88 6.68 9.49
C ALA A 157 -14.75 7.46 8.80
N TRP A 158 -13.55 6.92 8.87
CA TRP A 158 -12.42 7.29 8.04
C TRP A 158 -12.20 6.24 6.97
N THR A 159 -12.13 6.67 5.73
CA THR A 159 -11.73 5.84 4.60
C THR A 159 -10.22 5.88 4.46
N GLN A 160 -9.58 4.72 4.35
CA GLN A 160 -8.19 4.58 3.95
C GLN A 160 -8.15 4.10 2.50
N ALA A 161 -7.57 4.90 1.61
CA ALA A 161 -7.19 4.47 0.27
C ALA A 161 -5.67 4.27 0.22
N VAL A 162 -5.24 3.09 -0.23
CA VAL A 162 -3.83 2.71 -0.33
C VAL A 162 -3.41 2.66 -1.79
N TYR A 163 -2.24 3.25 -2.05
CA TYR A 163 -1.68 3.37 -3.38
C TYR A 163 -0.29 2.74 -3.46
N GLU A 164 0.01 2.15 -4.60
CA GLU A 164 1.31 1.59 -4.95
C GLU A 164 2.41 2.68 -5.08
N VAL A 165 3.65 2.27 -5.23
CA VAL A 165 4.78 3.18 -5.46
C VAL A 165 4.59 4.09 -6.70
N THR A 166 3.73 3.70 -7.63
CA THR A 166 3.35 4.43 -8.84
C THR A 166 2.13 5.31 -8.66
N ASP A 167 1.61 5.45 -7.44
CA ASP A 167 0.30 6.03 -7.13
C ASP A 167 -0.89 5.33 -7.81
N ALA A 168 -0.71 4.13 -8.38
CA ALA A 168 -1.83 3.29 -8.81
C ALA A 168 -2.65 2.85 -7.58
N PRO A 169 -4.00 2.80 -7.67
CA PRO A 169 -4.82 2.34 -6.56
C PRO A 169 -4.52 0.87 -6.26
N ARG A 170 -4.43 0.55 -4.98
CA ARG A 170 -4.28 -0.83 -4.53
C ARG A 170 -5.59 -1.35 -3.93
N TYR A 171 -6.09 -0.69 -2.91
CA TYR A 171 -7.39 -0.96 -2.29
C TYR A 171 -7.87 0.27 -1.53
N ALA A 172 -9.16 0.31 -1.26
CA ALA A 172 -9.78 1.29 -0.36
C ALA A 172 -10.78 0.60 0.56
N SER A 173 -10.86 1.06 1.79
CA SER A 173 -11.87 0.60 2.76
C SER A 173 -12.14 1.70 3.78
N PHE A 174 -13.24 1.60 4.50
CA PHE A 174 -13.56 2.53 5.58
C PHE A 174 -13.73 1.77 6.91
N GLY A 175 -13.63 2.51 8.00
CA GLY A 175 -13.75 1.99 9.35
C GLY A 175 -13.78 3.11 10.37
N HIS A 176 -13.93 2.74 11.64
CA HIS A 176 -14.01 3.68 12.74
C HIS A 176 -12.80 3.57 13.65
N TRP A 177 -12.32 4.71 14.12
CA TRP A 177 -11.33 4.77 15.17
C TRP A 177 -11.97 4.49 16.53
N GLN A 178 -11.24 3.80 17.37
CA GLN A 178 -11.54 3.55 18.79
C GLN A 178 -10.33 3.95 19.60
N HIS A 179 -10.57 4.61 20.73
CA HIS A 179 -9.50 5.18 21.55
C HIS A 179 -9.60 4.66 22.99
N HIS A 180 -8.54 4.02 23.46
CA HIS A 180 -8.43 3.45 24.81
C HIS A 180 -7.11 3.90 25.45
N GLY A 181 -7.17 4.85 26.38
CA GLY A 181 -5.95 5.43 26.96
C GLY A 181 -5.05 6.06 25.88
N ASP A 182 -3.81 5.59 25.81
CA ASP A 182 -2.79 6.05 24.86
C ASP A 182 -2.80 5.27 23.52
N GLU A 183 -3.73 4.34 23.35
CA GLU A 183 -3.88 3.55 22.12
C GLU A 183 -5.07 4.02 21.30
N SER A 184 -4.86 4.14 20.00
CA SER A 184 -5.91 4.37 19.02
C SER A 184 -5.91 3.25 18.00
N THR A 185 -7.07 2.65 17.76
CA THR A 185 -7.23 1.52 16.85
C THR A 185 -8.26 1.83 15.78
N TRP A 186 -7.92 1.54 14.54
CA TRP A 186 -8.84 1.58 13.39
C TRP A 186 -8.92 0.21 12.75
N VAL A 187 -10.15 -0.23 12.41
CA VAL A 187 -10.37 -1.52 11.73
C VAL A 187 -11.19 -1.27 10.47
N SER A 188 -10.71 -1.77 9.35
CA SER A 188 -11.38 -1.65 8.06
C SER A 188 -12.54 -2.62 7.92
N HIS A 189 -13.49 -2.31 7.04
CA HIS A 189 -14.30 -3.35 6.42
C HIS A 189 -13.42 -4.25 5.54
N GLU A 190 -13.94 -5.43 5.20
CA GLU A 190 -13.29 -6.35 4.27
C GLU A 190 -13.09 -5.69 2.90
N THR A 191 -11.96 -5.92 2.28
CA THR A 191 -11.62 -5.40 0.97
C THR A 191 -10.82 -6.40 0.14
N TRP A 192 -11.01 -6.38 -1.16
CA TRP A 192 -10.20 -7.14 -2.10
C TRP A 192 -8.97 -6.34 -2.51
N ARG A 193 -7.86 -7.05 -2.74
CA ARG A 193 -6.58 -6.46 -3.15
C ARG A 193 -5.88 -7.34 -4.17
N PRO A 194 -5.11 -6.74 -5.11
CA PRO A 194 -4.23 -7.49 -5.97
C PRO A 194 -3.14 -8.20 -5.17
N LEU A 195 -2.50 -9.20 -5.78
CA LEU A 195 -1.37 -9.87 -5.18
C LEU A 195 -0.30 -8.86 -4.74
N PRO A 196 0.32 -9.07 -3.56
CA PRO A 196 1.38 -8.18 -3.10
C PRO A 196 2.63 -8.33 -3.99
N ARG A 197 3.47 -7.30 -4.01
CA ARG A 197 4.69 -7.28 -4.83
C ARG A 197 5.61 -8.46 -4.58
N ARG A 198 5.68 -8.96 -3.36
CA ARG A 198 6.47 -10.15 -3.01
C ARG A 198 5.97 -11.42 -3.68
N GLU A 199 4.74 -11.45 -4.19
CA GLU A 199 4.10 -12.66 -4.72
C GLU A 199 3.67 -12.56 -6.19
N TYR A 200 3.31 -11.39 -6.71
CA TYR A 200 2.69 -11.28 -8.04
C TYR A 200 3.58 -11.78 -9.20
N THR A 201 4.90 -11.88 -9.02
CA THR A 201 5.85 -12.42 -10.00
C THR A 201 6.23 -13.86 -9.75
N THR A 202 5.86 -14.43 -8.59
CA THR A 202 6.30 -15.76 -8.12
C THR A 202 5.15 -16.71 -7.87
N ARG A 203 3.92 -16.20 -7.78
CA ARG A 203 2.71 -16.97 -7.49
C ARG A 203 1.64 -16.75 -8.54
N SER A 204 0.91 -17.82 -8.87
CA SER A 204 -0.23 -17.82 -9.79
C SER A 204 -1.34 -18.76 -9.31
N ASP A 205 -1.29 -19.18 -8.06
CA ASP A 205 -2.21 -20.13 -7.46
C ASP A 205 -3.43 -19.48 -6.82
N TYR A 206 -3.46 -18.15 -6.73
CA TYR A 206 -4.61 -17.36 -6.30
C TYR A 206 -4.67 -16.02 -7.03
N ASP A 207 -5.85 -15.37 -7.01
CA ASP A 207 -6.11 -14.16 -7.79
C ASP A 207 -6.27 -12.91 -6.92
N VAL A 208 -6.75 -13.06 -5.70
CA VAL A 208 -7.15 -11.96 -4.81
C VAL A 208 -6.74 -12.24 -3.38
N LEU A 209 -6.26 -11.21 -2.67
CA LEU A 209 -6.26 -11.19 -1.22
C LEU A 209 -7.56 -10.53 -0.73
N VAL A 210 -8.37 -11.30 -0.02
CA VAL A 210 -9.54 -10.78 0.72
C VAL A 210 -9.08 -10.47 2.12
N GLY A 211 -9.16 -9.22 2.57
CA GLY A 211 -8.52 -8.89 3.84
C GLY A 211 -9.14 -7.74 4.61
N VAL A 212 -8.90 -7.78 5.91
CA VAL A 212 -9.22 -6.72 6.87
C VAL A 212 -7.91 -6.13 7.39
N ASN A 213 -7.87 -4.79 7.46
CA ASN A 213 -6.74 -4.07 8.05
C ASN A 213 -7.09 -3.61 9.46
N ARG A 214 -6.11 -3.66 10.34
CA ARG A 214 -6.17 -3.03 11.65
C ARG A 214 -4.92 -2.17 11.84
N HIS A 215 -5.11 -0.87 12.11
CA HIS A 215 -4.04 0.03 12.52
C HIS A 215 -4.12 0.25 14.02
N VAL A 216 -3.01 0.04 14.72
CA VAL A 216 -2.87 0.29 16.15
C VAL A 216 -1.79 1.34 16.33
N VAL A 217 -2.19 2.53 16.78
CA VAL A 217 -1.29 3.68 16.94
C VAL A 217 -1.04 3.93 18.41
N ARG A 218 0.23 4.05 18.79
CA ARG A 218 0.73 4.34 20.14
C ARG A 218 1.78 5.46 20.06
N ARG A 219 2.23 5.91 21.21
CA ARG A 219 3.24 6.97 21.30
C ARG A 219 4.59 6.58 20.67
N ASP A 220 4.99 5.33 20.81
CA ASP A 220 6.28 4.79 20.38
C ASP A 220 6.28 4.25 18.94
N GLY A 221 5.12 4.29 18.27
CA GLY A 221 5.00 3.82 16.89
C GLY A 221 3.59 3.33 16.56
N TRP A 222 3.50 2.50 15.52
CA TRP A 222 2.23 1.93 15.10
C TRP A 222 2.41 0.58 14.41
N VAL A 223 1.33 -0.18 14.37
CA VAL A 223 1.30 -1.50 13.73
C VAL A 223 0.17 -1.52 12.71
N HIS A 224 0.46 -2.03 11.52
CA HIS A 224 -0.52 -2.40 10.51
C HIS A 224 -0.66 -3.92 10.49
N GLU A 225 -1.70 -4.40 11.12
CA GLU A 225 -2.07 -5.82 11.10
C GLU A 225 -2.99 -6.09 9.90
N GLN A 226 -2.81 -7.25 9.28
CA GLN A 226 -3.58 -7.69 8.13
C GLN A 226 -4.06 -9.12 8.37
N ASP A 227 -5.37 -9.34 8.28
CA ASP A 227 -5.97 -10.67 8.26
C ASP A 227 -6.46 -10.92 6.83
N ASN A 228 -5.72 -11.72 6.09
CA ASN A 228 -5.90 -11.94 4.66
C ASN A 228 -6.34 -13.39 4.40
N VAL A 229 -7.18 -13.57 3.38
CA VAL A 229 -7.49 -14.88 2.80
C VAL A 229 -7.11 -14.86 1.32
N LYS A 230 -6.33 -15.85 0.88
CA LYS A 230 -5.96 -16.02 -0.54
C LYS A 230 -7.10 -16.73 -1.26
N LEU A 231 -7.67 -16.06 -2.27
CA LEU A 231 -8.87 -16.47 -2.98
C LEU A 231 -8.57 -16.75 -4.45
N VAL A 232 -9.05 -17.90 -4.95
CA VAL A 232 -9.12 -18.25 -6.37
C VAL A 232 -10.50 -17.86 -6.90
N LEU A 233 -10.56 -16.96 -7.89
CA LEU A 233 -11.83 -16.44 -8.41
C LEU A 233 -12.61 -17.43 -9.25
N ALA A 234 -11.92 -18.36 -9.93
CA ALA A 234 -12.54 -19.28 -10.85
C ALA A 234 -13.59 -20.21 -10.19
N ASP A 235 -13.40 -20.55 -8.93
CA ASP A 235 -14.23 -21.51 -8.18
C ASP A 235 -14.57 -21.03 -6.75
N ASP A 236 -14.34 -19.72 -6.45
CA ASP A 236 -14.51 -19.11 -5.13
C ASP A 236 -13.77 -19.87 -4.01
N ARG A 237 -12.62 -20.47 -4.33
CA ARG A 237 -11.90 -21.33 -3.40
C ARG A 237 -10.93 -20.53 -2.56
N ARG A 238 -11.13 -20.57 -1.25
CA ARG A 238 -10.27 -19.96 -0.24
C ARG A 238 -9.16 -20.93 0.11
N LEU A 239 -7.91 -20.60 -0.21
CA LEU A 239 -6.76 -21.47 -0.04
C LEU A 239 -6.27 -21.50 1.41
N VAL A 240 -5.97 -20.35 1.94
CA VAL A 240 -5.25 -20.19 3.20
C VAL A 240 -5.51 -18.81 3.79
N ARG A 241 -5.51 -18.72 5.11
CA ARG A 241 -5.45 -17.45 5.85
C ARG A 241 -4.00 -17.05 6.06
N GLU A 242 -3.68 -15.81 5.74
CA GLU A 242 -2.38 -15.20 5.99
C GLU A 242 -2.52 -14.07 7.01
N ARG A 243 -1.67 -14.05 8.01
CA ARG A 243 -1.50 -12.90 8.90
C ARG A 243 -0.29 -12.09 8.45
N GLY A 244 -0.51 -10.80 8.27
CA GLY A 244 0.53 -9.82 8.01
C GLY A 244 0.66 -8.85 9.16
N GLU A 245 1.89 -8.47 9.49
CA GLU A 245 2.19 -7.43 10.44
C GLU A 245 3.30 -6.53 9.89
N ASN A 246 3.02 -5.23 9.78
CA ASN A 246 4.03 -4.22 9.52
C ASN A 246 4.16 -3.38 10.79
N ARG A 247 5.27 -3.52 11.49
CA ARG A 247 5.53 -2.85 12.78
C ARG A 247 6.48 -1.68 12.55
N TYR A 248 6.00 -0.49 12.86
CA TYR A 248 6.70 0.77 12.76
C TYR A 248 7.13 1.23 14.15
N VAL A 249 8.40 1.13 14.46
CA VAL A 249 9.00 1.59 15.73
C VAL A 249 9.62 2.96 15.50
N ARG A 250 9.14 3.96 16.23
CA ARG A 250 9.65 5.33 16.10
C ARG A 250 11.14 5.39 16.43
N SER A 251 11.92 5.90 15.50
CA SER A 251 13.38 5.96 15.61
C SER A 251 13.90 7.26 14.99
N LYS A 252 15.05 7.73 15.43
CA LYS A 252 15.76 8.81 14.74
C LYS A 252 16.67 8.20 13.69
N LEU A 253 16.31 8.40 12.41
CA LEU A 253 17.03 7.81 11.29
C LEU A 253 18.21 8.68 10.85
N ALA A 254 19.35 8.06 10.61
CA ALA A 254 20.40 8.69 9.84
C ALA A 254 19.87 8.93 8.40
N ASN A 255 20.22 10.05 7.79
CA ASN A 255 19.84 10.39 6.43
C ASN A 255 18.32 10.60 6.17
N ALA A 256 17.49 10.81 7.21
CA ALA A 256 16.06 11.10 7.04
C ALA A 256 15.79 12.30 6.09
N ASP A 257 16.72 13.27 6.04
CA ASP A 257 16.60 14.42 5.14
C ASP A 257 16.62 14.05 3.66
N LEU A 258 17.26 12.94 3.28
CA LEU A 258 17.23 12.43 1.90
C LEU A 258 15.80 12.14 1.44
N ALA A 259 14.93 11.62 2.33
CA ALA A 259 13.55 11.37 2.01
C ALA A 259 12.79 12.68 1.73
N ARG A 260 13.02 13.71 2.55
CA ARG A 260 12.40 15.03 2.39
C ARG A 260 12.91 15.74 1.13
N ASP A 261 14.21 15.63 0.85
CA ASP A 261 14.83 16.16 -0.37
C ASP A 261 14.29 15.48 -1.62
N TYR A 262 14.17 14.14 -1.59
CA TYR A 262 13.55 13.39 -2.67
C TYR A 262 12.11 13.85 -2.93
N LEU A 263 11.29 13.98 -1.89
CA LEU A 263 9.90 14.43 -2.03
C LEU A 263 9.81 15.85 -2.61
N ARG A 264 10.65 16.78 -2.14
CA ARG A 264 10.69 18.15 -2.68
C ARG A 264 11.11 18.17 -4.15
N HIS A 265 12.17 17.46 -4.50
CA HIS A 265 12.69 17.40 -5.86
C HIS A 265 11.66 16.78 -6.82
N SER A 266 11.10 15.62 -6.47
CA SER A 266 10.21 14.83 -7.33
C SER A 266 8.74 15.28 -7.32
N ALA A 267 8.38 16.26 -6.47
CA ALA A 267 7.00 16.72 -6.30
C ALA A 267 6.28 17.09 -7.62
N PRO A 268 6.89 17.79 -8.59
CA PRO A 268 6.23 18.10 -9.86
C PRO A 268 5.81 16.84 -10.62
N VAL A 269 6.67 15.80 -10.65
CA VAL A 269 6.39 14.54 -11.34
C VAL A 269 5.26 13.78 -10.66
N TRP A 270 5.33 13.61 -9.34
CA TRP A 270 4.29 12.87 -8.62
C TRP A 270 2.95 13.62 -8.58
N THR A 271 2.96 14.94 -8.65
CA THR A 271 1.73 15.73 -8.81
C THR A 271 1.08 15.45 -10.17
N ALA A 272 1.85 15.41 -11.26
CA ALA A 272 1.33 15.06 -12.59
C ALA A 272 0.81 13.61 -12.64
N VAL A 273 1.53 12.65 -12.02
CA VAL A 273 1.10 11.24 -11.91
C VAL A 273 -0.24 11.14 -11.16
N ARG A 274 -0.38 11.79 -10.00
CA ARG A 274 -1.63 11.80 -9.23
C ARG A 274 -2.78 12.45 -9.98
N SER A 275 -2.51 13.52 -10.71
CA SER A 275 -3.51 14.18 -11.56
C SER A 275 -3.98 13.26 -12.67
N TRP A 276 -3.07 12.54 -13.31
CA TRP A 276 -3.39 11.56 -14.35
C TRP A 276 -4.27 10.41 -13.78
N TRP A 277 -3.89 9.83 -12.66
CA TRP A 277 -4.69 8.80 -11.98
C TRP A 277 -6.08 9.31 -11.60
N ARG A 278 -6.18 10.50 -11.03
CA ARG A 278 -7.47 11.11 -10.65
C ARG A 278 -8.41 11.22 -11.84
N ASN A 279 -7.89 11.64 -12.99
CA ASN A 279 -8.66 11.76 -14.22
C ASN A 279 -9.13 10.39 -14.73
N LEU A 280 -8.24 9.39 -14.74
CA LEU A 280 -8.60 8.05 -15.17
C LEU A 280 -9.62 7.38 -14.23
N LEU A 281 -9.38 7.46 -12.93
CA LEU A 281 -10.22 6.86 -11.89
C LEU A 281 -11.58 7.56 -11.72
N ALA A 282 -11.84 8.65 -12.45
CA ALA A 282 -13.19 9.21 -12.60
C ALA A 282 -14.11 8.30 -13.42
N ALA A 283 -13.56 7.40 -14.25
CA ALA A 283 -14.32 6.39 -14.95
C ALA A 283 -14.92 5.35 -13.97
N PRO A 284 -16.10 4.80 -14.26
CA PRO A 284 -16.75 3.79 -13.41
C PRO A 284 -15.89 2.52 -13.21
N ARG A 285 -15.15 2.14 -14.26
CA ARG A 285 -14.28 0.96 -14.27
C ARG A 285 -12.98 1.26 -15.00
N VAL A 286 -11.86 0.78 -14.46
CA VAL A 286 -10.53 0.89 -15.08
C VAL A 286 -9.81 -0.44 -15.03
N THR A 287 -8.96 -0.68 -16.03
CA THR A 287 -8.00 -1.79 -16.04
C THR A 287 -6.61 -1.21 -15.84
N ILE A 288 -5.81 -1.84 -14.97
CA ILE A 288 -4.44 -1.41 -14.65
C ILE A 288 -3.52 -2.62 -14.72
N THR A 289 -2.65 -2.62 -15.71
CA THR A 289 -1.65 -3.68 -15.92
C THR A 289 -0.32 -3.26 -15.30
N PRO A 290 0.24 -4.01 -14.35
CA PRO A 290 1.44 -3.59 -13.60
C PRO A 290 2.71 -3.59 -14.44
N SER A 291 2.73 -4.35 -15.56
CA SER A 291 3.88 -4.48 -16.48
C SER A 291 3.44 -4.59 -17.92
N VAL A 292 4.07 -3.87 -18.83
CA VAL A 292 3.83 -3.92 -20.29
C VAL A 292 5.14 -4.28 -20.99
N ALA A 293 5.10 -5.31 -21.83
CA ALA A 293 6.27 -5.84 -22.53
C ALA A 293 7.47 -6.11 -21.59
N GLY A 294 7.18 -6.64 -20.39
CA GLY A 294 8.19 -6.95 -19.38
C GLY A 294 8.77 -5.73 -18.64
N LYS A 295 8.23 -4.53 -18.88
CA LYS A 295 8.64 -3.30 -18.18
C LYS A 295 7.57 -2.92 -17.15
N PRO A 296 7.88 -2.93 -15.85
CA PRO A 296 6.96 -2.46 -14.83
C PRO A 296 6.82 -0.93 -14.86
N LEU A 297 5.62 -0.43 -14.55
CA LEU A 297 5.29 1.01 -14.60
C LEU A 297 6.22 1.87 -13.73
N TYR A 298 6.69 1.34 -12.61
CA TYR A 298 7.56 2.13 -11.72
C TYR A 298 8.89 2.53 -12.37
N GLU A 299 9.48 1.72 -13.27
CA GLU A 299 10.78 2.02 -13.88
C GLU A 299 10.82 3.37 -14.60
N PRO A 300 9.94 3.65 -15.58
CA PRO A 300 9.97 4.94 -16.27
C PRO A 300 9.54 6.12 -15.37
N LEU A 301 8.65 5.90 -14.40
CA LEU A 301 8.24 6.98 -13.50
C LEU A 301 9.34 7.38 -12.53
N PHE A 302 10.05 6.41 -11.94
CA PHE A 302 11.20 6.71 -11.08
C PHE A 302 12.35 7.34 -11.88
N ALA A 303 12.62 6.85 -13.10
CA ALA A 303 13.61 7.46 -13.97
C ALA A 303 13.29 8.94 -14.27
N LEU A 304 12.03 9.29 -14.47
CA LEU A 304 11.60 10.68 -14.64
C LEU A 304 11.75 11.47 -13.33
N ALA A 305 11.30 10.91 -12.21
CA ALA A 305 11.29 11.59 -10.91
C ALA A 305 12.70 11.88 -10.35
N THR A 306 13.72 11.16 -10.82
CA THR A 306 15.13 11.34 -10.40
C THR A 306 15.99 12.11 -11.38
N ARG A 307 15.43 12.58 -12.52
CA ARG A 307 16.19 13.41 -13.49
C ARG A 307 16.69 14.70 -12.83
N GLN A 308 17.90 15.12 -13.23
CA GLN A 308 18.49 16.37 -12.79
C GLN A 308 19.09 17.11 -13.99
N PRO A 309 18.60 18.30 -14.33
CA PRO A 309 17.39 18.93 -13.76
C PRO A 309 16.10 18.24 -14.22
N LEU A 310 15.01 18.46 -13.49
CA LEU A 310 13.68 18.04 -13.96
C LEU A 310 13.28 18.87 -15.19
N PRO A 311 12.51 18.28 -16.13
CA PRO A 311 11.87 19.03 -17.19
C PRO A 311 10.88 20.08 -16.68
N GLY A 312 10.44 20.98 -17.57
CA GLY A 312 9.35 21.92 -17.27
C GLY A 312 8.00 21.21 -17.08
N ALA A 313 7.07 21.85 -16.34
CA ALA A 313 5.79 21.23 -16.01
C ALA A 313 5.01 20.68 -17.23
N PRO A 314 4.89 21.38 -18.38
CA PRO A 314 4.20 20.84 -19.56
C PRO A 314 4.85 19.56 -20.11
N GLU A 315 6.19 19.48 -20.11
CA GLU A 315 6.94 18.30 -20.57
C GLU A 315 6.76 17.13 -19.58
N ILE A 316 6.72 17.41 -18.27
CA ILE A 316 6.44 16.39 -17.26
C ILE A 316 5.04 15.80 -17.48
N GLU A 317 4.01 16.64 -17.62
CA GLU A 317 2.62 16.18 -17.83
C GLU A 317 2.50 15.34 -19.12
N GLN A 318 3.10 15.77 -20.20
CA GLN A 318 3.11 15.03 -21.46
C GLN A 318 3.83 13.68 -21.27
N THR A 319 5.04 13.68 -20.70
CA THR A 319 5.83 12.45 -20.49
C THR A 319 5.08 11.47 -19.59
N VAL A 320 4.49 11.95 -18.50
CA VAL A 320 3.66 11.12 -17.61
C VAL A 320 2.50 10.49 -18.37
N ALA A 321 1.77 11.26 -19.18
CA ALA A 321 0.65 10.73 -19.96
C ALA A 321 1.11 9.68 -20.99
N GLU A 322 2.23 9.88 -21.64
CA GLU A 322 2.81 8.93 -22.61
C GLU A 322 3.26 7.64 -21.91
N VAL A 323 3.91 7.74 -20.75
CA VAL A 323 4.37 6.61 -19.95
C VAL A 323 3.20 5.80 -19.43
N MET A 324 2.13 6.44 -18.94
CA MET A 324 1.06 5.75 -18.20
C MET A 324 -0.02 5.12 -19.10
N ARG A 325 -0.29 5.68 -20.29
CA ARG A 325 -1.33 5.18 -21.20
C ARG A 325 -1.26 3.69 -21.54
N PRO A 326 -0.08 3.07 -21.75
CA PRO A 326 -0.01 1.64 -22.03
C PRO A 326 -0.40 0.75 -20.85
N TYR A 327 -0.31 1.27 -19.62
CA TYR A 327 -0.51 0.49 -18.40
C TYR A 327 -1.92 0.60 -17.83
N ALA A 328 -2.69 1.64 -18.16
CA ALA A 328 -4.01 1.78 -17.59
C ALA A 328 -4.96 2.53 -18.53
N HIS A 329 -6.22 2.07 -18.54
CA HIS A 329 -7.26 2.65 -19.37
C HIS A 329 -8.65 2.45 -18.74
N ALA A 330 -9.62 3.30 -19.13
CA ALA A 330 -11.01 3.09 -18.78
C ALA A 330 -11.54 1.84 -19.49
N ALA A 331 -12.21 0.98 -18.74
CA ALA A 331 -12.82 -0.23 -19.27
C ALA A 331 -14.32 -0.04 -19.47
N PRO A 332 -14.94 -0.70 -20.47
CA PRO A 332 -16.41 -0.67 -20.62
C PRO A 332 -17.07 -1.29 -19.40
N VAL A 333 -18.17 -0.70 -18.95
CA VAL A 333 -19.02 -1.29 -17.92
C VAL A 333 -19.78 -2.45 -18.58
N THR A 334 -19.28 -3.68 -18.40
CA THR A 334 -20.08 -4.86 -18.77
C THR A 334 -21.19 -5.01 -17.75
N ALA A 335 -22.44 -4.99 -18.20
CA ALA A 335 -23.58 -5.34 -17.35
C ALA A 335 -23.33 -6.76 -16.82
N HIS A 336 -23.00 -6.88 -15.52
CA HIS A 336 -23.05 -8.20 -14.89
C HIS A 336 -24.52 -8.63 -14.86
N ALA A 337 -24.83 -9.71 -15.56
CA ALA A 337 -26.07 -10.41 -15.33
C ALA A 337 -26.08 -10.81 -13.85
N SER A 338 -26.99 -10.22 -13.09
CA SER A 338 -27.29 -10.60 -11.71
C SER A 338 -27.56 -12.13 -11.68
N ARG A 339 -26.70 -12.89 -11.03
CA ARG A 339 -27.00 -14.28 -10.65
C ARG A 339 -27.32 -14.32 -9.17
#